data_cc776cb34431592644269285dfaa031c
#
_entry.id   cc776cb34431592644269285dfaa031c
#
_cell.length_a   1.000
_cell.length_b   1.000
_cell.length_c   1.000
_cell.angle_alpha   90.00
_cell.angle_beta   90.00
_cell.angle_gamma   90.00
#
_symmetry.space_group_name_H-M   'P 1'
#
loop_
_entity.id
_entity.type
_entity.pdbx_description
1 polymer ?
#
loop_
_entity_poly.entity_id
_entity_poly.type
_entity_poly.pdbx_seq_one_letter_code
_entity_poly.pdbx_strand_id
1 'polypeptide(L)'
;MQSTFPRGRQAVIGLAGLLAGALVCQAALAAPKGSPEHIAAVTARIDEQAIRANASRTADWPAYGLDYAETRHSKLTGIDAGNVNQLGLAWTYNLESSRGVEATPLVVDGIMYVTASWSVVHAVDVRTGKRLWSYDPKVPREYAQKGCCDVVNRGVALYKGKVFVGTFDGRLVALDAATGKTVWEKDTVEDRSRPYTVTGAPRVIKGKVIIGNGGAEYGVRGYLTAYDAETGEQKWRWYTVPGDPAKPFENEAMAKAAKTWDPAGQWWVAGGGGTVWNSMTYDPELNLMYVGTGNGSPWNHRKRSPKGGDNLYLASVVALNPDTGEYVWHYQETPGDNWDYTSVQDMILTDLNIAGKKRKVILHAPKNGFFFVIDRTNGQFISAKPFTEVNWATGYDKKGRPIETPQARSREAFDSVPGPFGGHNWHAMSFNPKTGLAYFPVQNVPVNLAEDKDWRFNANTPGQPQSGTGWNLGMQINSQPPKSKAFGR
;
A
#
# COMPACT_ATOMS: atom_id res chain seq x y z
N MET A 1 -58.50 74.54 -54.14
CA MET A 1 -58.90 75.53 -53.13
C MET A 1 -58.15 75.21 -51.83
N GLN A 2 -57.43 76.19 -51.40
CA GLN A 2 -56.91 76.41 -50.01
C GLN A 2 -55.98 75.28 -49.43
N SER A 3 -54.74 75.56 -49.42
CA SER A 3 -53.96 76.38 -48.48
C SER A 3 -53.93 75.75 -47.10
N THR A 4 -52.87 75.38 -46.53
CA THR A 4 -51.94 76.33 -45.81
C THR A 4 -50.80 75.59 -45.12
N PHE A 5 -49.81 76.30 -44.97
CA PHE A 5 -48.46 76.21 -44.47
C PHE A 5 -48.25 75.84 -42.98
N PRO A 6 -47.03 75.82 -42.52
CA PRO A 6 -46.42 74.70 -41.77
C PRO A 6 -46.15 75.09 -40.30
N ARG A 7 -45.87 74.08 -39.46
CA ARG A 7 -45.42 74.30 -38.09
C ARG A 7 -44.00 73.77 -37.86
N GLY A 8 -43.28 74.66 -37.23
CA GLY A 8 -41.83 74.52 -36.97
C GLY A 8 -41.41 73.37 -36.12
N ARG A 9 -40.23 72.88 -36.44
CA ARG A 9 -39.52 71.88 -35.64
C ARG A 9 -38.78 72.61 -34.52
N GLN A 10 -39.12 72.30 -33.26
CA GLN A 10 -38.27 72.58 -32.11
C GLN A 10 -37.29 71.44 -31.98
N ALA A 11 -35.98 71.76 -31.99
CA ALA A 11 -34.90 70.88 -31.72
C ALA A 11 -34.79 70.72 -30.22
N VAL A 12 -35.01 69.49 -29.73
CA VAL A 12 -34.68 69.09 -28.37
C VAL A 12 -33.27 68.51 -28.41
N ILE A 13 -32.33 69.17 -27.81
CA ILE A 13 -30.98 68.72 -27.59
C ILE A 13 -31.02 67.74 -26.38
N GLY A 14 -31.01 66.47 -26.68
CA GLY A 14 -30.84 65.44 -25.65
C GLY A 14 -29.39 65.24 -25.30
N LEU A 15 -29.04 65.58 -24.08
CA LEU A 15 -27.74 65.26 -23.48
C LEU A 15 -27.60 63.76 -23.26
N ALA A 16 -26.91 63.08 -24.14
CA ALA A 16 -26.56 61.67 -23.96
C ALA A 16 -25.34 61.62 -23.03
N GLY A 17 -25.58 61.34 -21.76
CA GLY A 17 -24.54 61.02 -20.79
C GLY A 17 -23.88 59.68 -21.11
N LEU A 18 -22.65 59.68 -21.56
CA LEU A 18 -21.77 58.49 -21.68
C LEU A 18 -21.37 58.06 -20.27
N LEU A 19 -22.10 57.12 -19.70
CA LEU A 19 -21.62 56.30 -18.59
C LEU A 19 -20.66 55.24 -19.17
N ALA A 20 -19.39 55.56 -19.22
CA ALA A 20 -18.31 54.59 -19.44
C ALA A 20 -18.19 53.71 -18.18
N GLY A 21 -18.91 52.59 -18.14
CA GLY A 21 -18.71 51.55 -17.16
C GLY A 21 -17.34 50.94 -17.36
N ALA A 22 -16.35 51.33 -16.57
CA ALA A 22 -15.07 50.66 -16.48
C ALA A 22 -15.32 49.26 -15.90
N LEU A 23 -15.43 48.24 -16.74
CA LEU A 23 -15.25 46.83 -16.33
C LEU A 23 -13.79 46.72 -15.89
N VAL A 24 -13.52 46.88 -14.61
CA VAL A 24 -12.27 46.47 -14.00
C VAL A 24 -12.31 44.94 -13.98
N CYS A 25 -11.76 44.32 -15.02
CA CYS A 25 -11.43 42.90 -15.03
C CYS A 25 -10.33 42.72 -13.98
N GLN A 26 -10.70 42.49 -12.71
CA GLN A 26 -9.75 42.02 -11.72
C GLN A 26 -9.27 40.67 -12.20
N ALA A 27 -8.13 40.63 -12.89
CA ALA A 27 -7.36 39.42 -13.04
C ALA A 27 -7.10 38.90 -11.61
N ALA A 28 -7.79 37.86 -11.21
CA ALA A 28 -7.53 37.22 -9.93
C ALA A 28 -6.05 36.83 -9.94
N LEU A 29 -5.22 37.53 -9.22
CA LEU A 29 -3.82 37.19 -9.04
C LEU A 29 -3.77 35.78 -8.50
N ALA A 30 -3.10 34.88 -9.21
CA ALA A 30 -2.93 33.52 -8.76
C ALA A 30 -2.31 33.54 -7.35
N ALA A 31 -2.85 32.75 -6.44
CA ALA A 31 -2.34 32.68 -5.07
C ALA A 31 -0.84 32.35 -5.05
N PRO A 32 -0.06 32.97 -4.17
CA PRO A 32 1.38 32.76 -4.09
C PRO A 32 1.68 31.26 -3.94
N LYS A 33 2.65 30.74 -4.69
CA LYS A 33 3.05 29.35 -4.64
C LYS A 33 3.44 28.96 -3.21
N GLY A 34 2.85 27.87 -2.70
CA GLY A 34 3.04 27.39 -1.32
C GLY A 34 2.15 28.06 -0.27
N SER A 35 1.31 29.06 -0.65
CA SER A 35 0.30 29.58 0.28
C SER A 35 -0.82 28.54 0.53
N PRO A 36 -1.54 28.63 1.66
CA PRO A 36 -2.69 27.75 1.92
C PRO A 36 -3.73 27.77 0.80
N GLU A 37 -4.00 28.93 0.20
CA GLU A 37 -4.97 29.09 -0.90
C GLU A 37 -4.48 28.35 -2.16
N HIS A 38 -3.18 28.46 -2.48
CA HIS A 38 -2.58 27.71 -3.58
C HIS A 38 -2.69 26.20 -3.34
N ILE A 39 -2.30 25.73 -2.15
CA ILE A 39 -2.32 24.31 -1.80
C ILE A 39 -3.76 23.77 -1.88
N ALA A 40 -4.73 24.48 -1.29
CA ALA A 40 -6.14 24.11 -1.35
C ALA A 40 -6.64 23.98 -2.79
N ALA A 41 -6.30 24.95 -3.66
CA ALA A 41 -6.75 24.96 -5.05
C ALA A 41 -6.17 23.80 -5.88
N VAL A 42 -4.89 23.45 -5.69
CA VAL A 42 -4.23 22.38 -6.47
C VAL A 42 -4.60 21.00 -5.96
N THR A 43 -4.71 20.82 -4.65
CA THR A 43 -5.04 19.52 -4.06
C THR A 43 -6.52 19.14 -4.20
N ALA A 44 -7.42 20.14 -4.24
CA ALA A 44 -8.84 19.91 -4.49
C ALA A 44 -9.12 19.24 -5.85
N ARG A 45 -8.21 19.37 -6.82
CA ARG A 45 -8.31 18.78 -8.16
C ARG A 45 -7.83 17.35 -8.25
N ILE A 46 -7.24 16.81 -7.17
CA ILE A 46 -6.71 15.44 -7.18
C ILE A 46 -7.87 14.48 -6.86
N ASP A 47 -8.35 13.84 -7.92
CA ASP A 47 -9.36 12.78 -7.90
C ASP A 47 -8.93 11.62 -8.80
N GLU A 48 -9.78 10.62 -9.01
CA GLU A 48 -9.48 9.47 -9.88
C GLU A 48 -9.14 9.89 -11.30
N GLN A 49 -9.85 10.87 -11.84
CA GLN A 49 -9.60 11.35 -13.20
C GLN A 49 -8.23 12.02 -13.31
N ALA A 50 -7.86 12.83 -12.34
CA ALA A 50 -6.56 13.49 -12.28
C ALA A 50 -5.42 12.47 -12.15
N ILE A 51 -5.56 11.47 -11.28
CA ILE A 51 -4.56 10.40 -11.10
C ILE A 51 -4.39 9.60 -12.41
N ARG A 52 -5.50 9.22 -13.05
CA ARG A 52 -5.47 8.51 -14.35
C ARG A 52 -4.84 9.37 -15.47
N ALA A 53 -5.20 10.63 -15.54
CA ALA A 53 -4.64 11.56 -16.53
C ALA A 53 -3.14 11.79 -16.33
N ASN A 54 -2.67 11.79 -15.08
CA ASN A 54 -1.25 11.95 -14.76
C ASN A 54 -0.39 10.80 -15.29
N ALA A 55 -0.92 9.59 -15.42
CA ALA A 55 -0.22 8.43 -15.98
C ALA A 55 0.33 8.69 -17.39
N SER A 56 -0.31 9.56 -18.19
CA SER A 56 0.11 9.88 -19.56
C SER A 56 1.17 10.97 -19.66
N ARG A 57 1.30 11.85 -18.65
CA ARG A 57 2.16 13.05 -18.71
C ARG A 57 3.18 13.17 -17.57
N THR A 58 2.91 12.55 -16.41
CA THR A 58 3.75 12.62 -15.20
C THR A 58 4.10 14.06 -14.80
N ALA A 59 3.09 14.95 -14.75
CA ALA A 59 3.33 16.31 -14.28
C ALA A 59 3.61 16.36 -12.78
N ASP A 60 3.00 15.42 -12.05
CA ASP A 60 3.01 15.30 -10.59
C ASP A 60 3.25 13.84 -10.17
N TRP A 61 3.33 13.60 -8.84
CA TRP A 61 3.35 12.27 -8.24
C TRP A 61 2.21 12.16 -7.20
N PRO A 62 0.93 12.08 -7.65
CA PRO A 62 -0.24 12.24 -6.78
C PRO A 62 -0.67 10.96 -6.05
N ALA A 63 -0.12 9.79 -6.43
CA ALA A 63 -0.43 8.49 -5.85
C ALA A 63 0.86 7.72 -5.54
N TYR A 64 0.79 6.73 -4.67
CA TYR A 64 1.93 5.99 -4.12
C TYR A 64 2.87 5.46 -5.22
N GLY A 65 2.36 4.79 -6.24
CA GLY A 65 3.14 4.28 -7.38
C GLY A 65 3.04 5.15 -8.63
N LEU A 66 2.82 6.47 -8.50
CA LEU A 66 2.62 7.46 -9.55
C LEU A 66 1.18 7.50 -10.08
N ASP A 67 0.59 6.34 -10.36
CA ASP A 67 -0.77 6.14 -10.84
C ASP A 67 -1.36 4.82 -10.29
N TYR A 68 -2.53 4.44 -10.77
CA TYR A 68 -3.20 3.20 -10.33
C TYR A 68 -2.52 1.91 -10.81
N ALA A 69 -1.67 1.97 -11.83
CA ALA A 69 -0.94 0.79 -12.32
C ALA A 69 0.35 0.53 -11.51
N GLU A 70 0.72 1.45 -10.62
CA GLU A 70 1.88 1.37 -9.71
C GLU A 70 3.21 1.16 -10.47
N THR A 71 3.31 1.65 -11.73
CA THR A 71 4.49 1.42 -12.58
C THR A 71 5.72 2.23 -12.14
N ARG A 72 5.54 3.33 -11.40
CA ARG A 72 6.60 4.27 -11.03
C ARG A 72 7.44 4.75 -12.22
N HIS A 73 6.86 4.73 -13.42
CA HIS A 73 7.52 5.12 -14.66
C HIS A 73 7.18 6.54 -15.05
N SER A 74 8.12 7.45 -14.82
CA SER A 74 7.99 8.85 -15.25
C SER A 74 8.03 8.99 -16.78
N LYS A 75 7.16 9.86 -17.31
CA LYS A 75 7.19 10.29 -18.73
C LYS A 75 8.07 11.50 -18.96
N LEU A 76 8.64 12.07 -17.90
CA LEU A 76 9.55 13.21 -18.01
C LEU A 76 10.83 12.81 -18.75
N THR A 77 11.32 13.70 -19.62
CA THR A 77 12.49 13.49 -20.45
C THR A 77 13.58 14.54 -20.27
N GLY A 78 13.39 15.46 -19.30
CA GLY A 78 14.35 16.53 -19.05
C GLY A 78 15.67 16.05 -18.42
N ILE A 79 15.70 14.83 -17.88
CA ILE A 79 16.90 14.18 -17.34
C ILE A 79 17.10 12.88 -18.11
N ASP A 80 18.27 12.70 -18.69
CA ASP A 80 18.65 11.54 -19.48
C ASP A 80 20.14 11.16 -19.26
N ALA A 81 20.63 10.18 -20.01
CA ALA A 81 22.02 9.72 -19.90
C ALA A 81 23.05 10.82 -20.25
N GLY A 82 22.66 11.84 -21.02
CA GLY A 82 23.54 12.93 -21.44
C GLY A 82 23.72 14.01 -20.38
N ASN A 83 22.79 14.13 -19.42
CA ASN A 83 22.82 15.20 -18.44
C ASN A 83 22.67 14.75 -16.98
N VAL A 84 22.41 13.47 -16.72
CA VAL A 84 22.23 12.95 -15.35
C VAL A 84 23.46 13.19 -14.45
N ASN A 85 24.67 13.23 -15.02
CA ASN A 85 25.90 13.54 -14.31
C ASN A 85 26.04 15.00 -13.88
N GLN A 86 25.16 15.88 -14.33
CA GLN A 86 25.11 17.30 -13.97
C GLN A 86 24.15 17.55 -12.79
N LEU A 87 23.45 16.53 -12.29
CA LEU A 87 22.59 16.67 -11.15
C LEU A 87 23.38 17.00 -9.89
N GLY A 88 22.91 18.01 -9.14
CA GLY A 88 23.45 18.41 -7.86
C GLY A 88 22.37 18.46 -6.78
N LEU A 89 22.80 18.50 -5.53
CA LEU A 89 21.91 18.65 -4.38
C LEU A 89 21.35 20.08 -4.33
N ALA A 90 20.02 20.22 -4.50
CA ALA A 90 19.34 21.50 -4.42
C ALA A 90 19.05 21.94 -2.98
N TRP A 91 18.61 21.00 -2.14
CA TRP A 91 18.31 21.24 -0.72
C TRP A 91 18.17 19.90 0.03
N THR A 92 18.17 19.98 1.34
CA THR A 92 17.86 18.85 2.25
C THR A 92 16.76 19.26 3.22
N TYR A 93 15.93 18.30 3.64
CA TYR A 93 14.93 18.50 4.67
C TYR A 93 15.08 17.43 5.77
N ASN A 94 15.22 17.89 7.02
CA ASN A 94 15.30 16.99 8.15
C ASN A 94 13.91 16.59 8.63
N LEU A 95 13.61 15.29 8.59
CA LEU A 95 12.34 14.71 9.08
C LEU A 95 12.26 14.63 10.62
N GLU A 96 13.29 15.11 11.34
CA GLU A 96 13.32 15.14 12.80
C GLU A 96 13.16 13.73 13.43
N SER A 97 13.66 12.69 12.74
CA SER A 97 13.60 11.31 13.19
C SER A 97 14.95 10.64 13.13
N SER A 98 15.29 9.87 14.17
CA SER A 98 16.44 8.94 14.21
C SER A 98 16.03 7.48 13.97
N ARG A 99 14.75 7.22 13.67
CA ARG A 99 14.17 5.89 13.41
C ARG A 99 14.03 5.65 11.92
N GLY A 100 13.70 4.42 11.53
CA GLY A 100 13.50 4.02 10.13
C GLY A 100 12.48 4.89 9.39
N VAL A 101 12.80 5.30 8.16
CA VAL A 101 11.93 6.06 7.25
C VAL A 101 11.74 5.25 5.98
N GLU A 102 10.48 4.89 5.68
CA GLU A 102 10.11 4.02 4.54
C GLU A 102 9.14 4.69 3.57
N ALA A 103 8.89 5.99 3.72
CA ALA A 103 7.85 6.69 3.00
C ALA A 103 8.15 6.89 1.52
N THR A 104 7.12 6.72 0.68
CA THR A 104 7.08 7.30 -0.66
C THR A 104 6.46 8.68 -0.56
N PRO A 105 7.17 9.77 -0.94
CA PRO A 105 6.60 11.11 -0.98
C PRO A 105 5.58 11.25 -2.11
N LEU A 106 4.49 12.00 -1.87
CA LEU A 106 3.58 12.46 -2.91
C LEU A 106 3.89 13.90 -3.26
N VAL A 107 3.82 14.28 -4.53
CA VAL A 107 4.10 15.65 -4.99
C VAL A 107 3.01 16.13 -5.93
N VAL A 108 2.44 17.31 -5.65
CA VAL A 108 1.45 17.98 -6.48
C VAL A 108 1.76 19.47 -6.57
N ASP A 109 1.97 19.98 -7.78
CA ASP A 109 2.33 21.37 -8.10
C ASP A 109 3.38 21.96 -7.15
N GLY A 110 4.44 21.19 -6.89
CA GLY A 110 5.55 21.61 -6.04
C GLY A 110 5.31 21.51 -4.53
N ILE A 111 4.22 20.90 -4.09
CA ILE A 111 3.95 20.59 -2.68
C ILE A 111 4.19 19.11 -2.46
N MET A 112 5.11 18.78 -1.56
CA MET A 112 5.43 17.40 -1.19
C MET A 112 4.81 17.04 0.15
N TYR A 113 4.18 15.87 0.22
CA TYR A 113 3.71 15.23 1.46
C TYR A 113 4.54 13.99 1.73
N VAL A 114 5.14 13.91 2.89
CA VAL A 114 6.01 12.80 3.30
C VAL A 114 5.78 12.44 4.76
N THR A 115 5.90 11.16 5.11
CA THR A 115 5.82 10.72 6.50
C THR A 115 7.20 10.40 7.07
N ALA A 116 7.37 10.70 8.35
CA ALA A 116 8.47 10.21 9.18
C ALA A 116 7.99 9.03 10.05
N SER A 117 8.89 8.49 10.85
CA SER A 117 8.56 7.52 11.90
C SER A 117 7.48 8.09 12.83
N TRP A 118 6.76 7.20 13.53
CA TRP A 118 5.64 7.56 14.38
C TRP A 118 4.46 8.18 13.62
N SER A 119 4.43 7.99 12.30
CA SER A 119 3.38 8.51 11.40
C SER A 119 3.27 10.04 11.40
N VAL A 120 4.36 10.76 11.70
CA VAL A 120 4.40 12.21 11.59
C VAL A 120 4.35 12.59 10.12
N VAL A 121 3.45 13.50 9.73
CA VAL A 121 3.28 13.98 8.36
C VAL A 121 3.91 15.35 8.20
N HIS A 122 4.65 15.56 7.13
CA HIS A 122 5.21 16.86 6.75
C HIS A 122 4.72 17.28 5.36
N ALA A 123 4.34 18.54 5.22
CA ALA A 123 4.19 19.20 3.92
C ALA A 123 5.38 20.14 3.69
N VAL A 124 6.01 20.00 2.52
CA VAL A 124 7.24 20.70 2.17
C VAL A 124 7.09 21.34 0.79
N ASP A 125 7.52 22.59 0.65
CA ASP A 125 7.67 23.23 -0.65
C ASP A 125 8.93 22.71 -1.36
N VAL A 126 8.78 21.92 -2.43
CA VAL A 126 9.92 21.31 -3.14
C VAL A 126 10.82 22.31 -3.84
N ARG A 127 10.35 23.53 -4.09
CA ARG A 127 11.16 24.61 -4.72
C ARG A 127 12.20 25.16 -3.75
N THR A 128 11.95 25.09 -2.45
CA THR A 128 12.76 25.73 -1.41
C THR A 128 13.25 24.77 -0.33
N GLY A 129 12.68 23.56 -0.23
CA GLY A 129 12.92 22.64 0.87
C GLY A 129 12.31 23.09 2.21
N LYS A 130 11.48 24.13 2.22
CA LYS A 130 10.90 24.68 3.47
C LYS A 130 9.64 23.93 3.87
N ARG A 131 9.51 23.65 5.19
CA ARG A 131 8.32 23.11 5.79
C ARG A 131 7.16 24.11 5.69
N LEU A 132 6.03 23.64 5.18
CA LEU A 132 4.77 24.39 5.14
C LEU A 132 3.96 24.13 6.40
N TRP A 133 3.81 22.86 6.78
CA TRP A 133 3.23 22.43 8.04
C TRP A 133 3.73 21.02 8.42
N SER A 134 3.46 20.61 9.66
CA SER A 134 3.64 19.23 10.12
C SER A 134 2.50 18.83 11.05
N TYR A 135 2.16 17.55 11.03
CA TYR A 135 1.18 16.93 11.90
C TYR A 135 1.81 15.75 12.65
N ASP A 136 1.76 15.77 13.97
CA ASP A 136 2.18 14.67 14.84
C ASP A 136 0.93 14.03 15.46
N PRO A 137 0.60 12.75 15.11
CA PRO A 137 -0.57 12.05 15.63
C PRO A 137 -0.48 11.69 17.12
N LYS A 138 0.65 12.00 17.78
CA LYS A 138 0.89 11.69 19.20
C LYS A 138 0.70 10.21 19.53
N VAL A 139 1.23 9.34 18.69
CA VAL A 139 1.24 7.90 18.95
C VAL A 139 1.92 7.61 20.29
N PRO A 140 1.26 6.91 21.23
CA PRO A 140 1.85 6.55 22.51
C PRO A 140 3.12 5.72 22.32
N ARG A 141 4.20 6.07 23.01
CA ARG A 141 5.54 5.47 22.77
C ARG A 141 5.62 3.99 23.13
N GLU A 142 4.77 3.50 24.02
CA GLU A 142 4.62 2.08 24.33
C GLU A 142 4.18 1.24 23.14
N TYR A 143 3.56 1.83 22.12
CA TYR A 143 3.22 1.12 20.88
C TYR A 143 4.45 0.61 20.11
N ALA A 144 5.65 1.13 20.36
CA ALA A 144 6.87 0.61 19.73
C ALA A 144 7.07 -0.89 19.92
N GLN A 145 6.59 -1.45 21.04
CA GLN A 145 6.67 -2.88 21.34
C GLN A 145 5.68 -3.74 20.53
N LYS A 146 4.68 -3.11 19.88
CA LYS A 146 3.61 -3.78 19.13
C LYS A 146 3.92 -3.95 17.65
N GLY A 147 5.07 -3.48 17.18
CA GLY A 147 5.52 -3.63 15.81
C GLY A 147 6.87 -4.33 15.72
N CYS A 148 7.01 -5.29 14.79
CA CYS A 148 8.22 -6.08 14.62
C CYS A 148 9.43 -5.28 14.11
N CYS A 149 9.16 -4.23 13.31
CA CYS A 149 10.11 -3.73 12.33
C CYS A 149 10.22 -2.20 12.39
N ASP A 150 10.29 -1.65 13.60
CA ASP A 150 10.30 -0.22 13.91
C ASP A 150 8.94 0.48 13.71
N VAL A 151 8.87 1.74 14.13
CA VAL A 151 7.67 2.59 14.09
C VAL A 151 7.56 3.33 12.75
N VAL A 152 7.72 2.59 11.69
CA VAL A 152 7.75 3.08 10.30
C VAL A 152 6.38 3.50 9.80
N ASN A 153 6.38 4.35 8.77
CA ASN A 153 5.19 4.70 7.99
C ASN A 153 5.57 4.83 6.52
N ARG A 154 4.78 4.22 5.61
CA ARG A 154 5.12 4.14 4.18
C ARG A 154 4.53 5.25 3.34
N GLY A 155 3.81 6.19 3.94
CA GLY A 155 3.33 7.38 3.24
C GLY A 155 1.86 7.68 3.46
N VAL A 156 1.38 8.61 2.67
CA VAL A 156 0.02 9.13 2.71
C VAL A 156 -0.72 8.86 1.41
N ALA A 157 -2.04 9.07 1.41
CA ALA A 157 -2.82 9.25 0.19
C ALA A 157 -3.33 10.68 0.11
N LEU A 158 -3.55 11.19 -1.11
CA LEU A 158 -4.06 12.53 -1.39
C LEU A 158 -5.33 12.42 -2.23
N TYR A 159 -6.39 13.08 -1.79
CA TYR A 159 -7.64 13.10 -2.54
C TYR A 159 -8.50 14.32 -2.16
N LYS A 160 -8.95 15.08 -3.14
CA LYS A 160 -9.87 16.23 -3.00
C LYS A 160 -9.57 17.14 -1.80
N GLY A 161 -8.32 17.63 -1.74
CA GLY A 161 -7.89 18.55 -0.69
C GLY A 161 -7.63 17.94 0.68
N LYS A 162 -7.61 16.59 0.78
CA LYS A 162 -7.32 15.89 2.03
C LYS A 162 -6.10 14.97 1.89
N VAL A 163 -5.30 14.91 2.93
CA VAL A 163 -4.19 13.97 3.11
C VAL A 163 -4.62 12.92 4.13
N PHE A 164 -4.52 11.64 3.76
CA PHE A 164 -4.89 10.52 4.62
C PHE A 164 -3.65 9.78 5.09
N VAL A 165 -3.57 9.54 6.39
CA VAL A 165 -2.48 8.78 7.02
C VAL A 165 -3.01 7.70 7.94
N GLY A 166 -2.49 6.47 7.81
CA GLY A 166 -2.65 5.44 8.83
C GLY A 166 -1.63 5.67 9.93
N THR A 167 -2.05 5.75 11.19
CA THR A 167 -1.12 5.94 12.30
C THR A 167 -0.69 4.61 12.88
N PHE A 168 0.53 4.56 13.41
CA PHE A 168 1.13 3.32 13.92
C PHE A 168 0.28 2.63 14.99
N ASP A 169 -0.49 3.39 15.76
CA ASP A 169 -1.44 2.88 16.76
C ASP A 169 -2.81 2.46 16.16
N GLY A 170 -2.94 2.42 14.85
CA GLY A 170 -4.12 1.86 14.18
C GLY A 170 -5.27 2.82 13.95
N ARG A 171 -5.05 4.13 13.99
CA ARG A 171 -6.04 5.13 13.56
C ARG A 171 -5.86 5.47 12.08
N LEU A 172 -6.93 5.87 11.42
CA LEU A 172 -6.90 6.51 10.10
C LEU A 172 -7.32 7.98 10.27
N VAL A 173 -6.46 8.88 9.82
CA VAL A 173 -6.65 10.32 9.98
C VAL A 173 -6.71 10.99 8.61
N ALA A 174 -7.71 11.86 8.41
CA ALA A 174 -7.79 12.79 7.30
C ALA A 174 -7.38 14.19 7.76
N LEU A 175 -6.42 14.76 7.07
CA LEU A 175 -5.91 16.10 7.29
C LEU A 175 -6.33 17.00 6.13
N ASP A 176 -6.62 18.25 6.41
CA ASP A 176 -6.71 19.30 5.40
C ASP A 176 -5.33 19.48 4.75
N ALA A 177 -5.26 19.33 3.44
CA ALA A 177 -3.99 19.33 2.71
C ALA A 177 -3.23 20.67 2.76
N ALA A 178 -3.95 21.78 2.93
CA ALA A 178 -3.37 23.11 2.97
C ALA A 178 -2.81 23.47 4.36
N THR A 179 -3.40 22.95 5.42
CA THR A 179 -3.11 23.41 6.78
C THR A 179 -2.59 22.32 7.73
N GLY A 180 -2.74 21.04 7.37
CA GLY A 180 -2.41 19.90 8.25
C GLY A 180 -3.37 19.73 9.42
N LYS A 181 -4.49 20.46 9.46
CA LYS A 181 -5.50 20.30 10.52
C LYS A 181 -6.32 19.03 10.30
N THR A 182 -6.64 18.32 11.38
CA THR A 182 -7.48 17.14 11.33
C THR A 182 -8.90 17.50 10.87
N VAL A 183 -9.37 16.81 9.83
CA VAL A 183 -10.74 16.89 9.31
C VAL A 183 -11.60 15.83 10.00
N TRP A 184 -11.11 14.61 10.02
CA TRP A 184 -11.71 13.50 10.76
C TRP A 184 -10.65 12.46 11.15
N GLU A 185 -10.99 11.65 12.16
CA GLU A 185 -10.16 10.55 12.64
C GLU A 185 -11.06 9.35 12.96
N LYS A 186 -10.59 8.14 12.62
CA LYS A 186 -11.29 6.88 12.89
C LYS A 186 -10.34 5.86 13.48
N ASP A 187 -10.81 5.15 14.50
CA ASP A 187 -10.17 3.94 14.97
C ASP A 187 -10.45 2.80 13.97
N THR A 188 -9.39 2.19 13.43
CA THR A 188 -9.54 1.06 12.51
C THR A 188 -9.50 -0.29 13.23
N VAL A 189 -9.08 -0.32 14.48
CA VAL A 189 -8.87 -1.53 15.28
C VAL A 189 -10.15 -1.92 16.02
N GLU A 190 -10.61 -3.16 15.82
CA GLU A 190 -11.80 -3.67 16.51
C GLU A 190 -11.51 -4.18 17.91
N ASP A 191 -10.31 -4.76 18.12
CA ASP A 191 -9.92 -5.34 19.40
C ASP A 191 -8.61 -4.73 19.89
N ARG A 192 -8.71 -3.72 20.72
CA ARG A 192 -7.57 -3.02 21.31
C ARG A 192 -6.76 -3.84 22.31
N SER A 193 -7.27 -5.01 22.73
CA SER A 193 -6.50 -5.95 23.55
C SER A 193 -5.39 -6.63 22.77
N ARG A 194 -5.45 -6.63 21.44
CA ARG A 194 -4.45 -7.19 20.53
C ARG A 194 -3.54 -6.10 19.96
N PRO A 195 -2.28 -6.42 19.66
CA PRO A 195 -1.28 -5.46 19.23
C PRO A 195 -1.36 -5.17 17.71
N TYR A 196 -2.49 -4.65 17.26
CA TYR A 196 -2.65 -4.15 15.91
C TYR A 196 -1.83 -2.89 15.66
N THR A 197 -1.20 -2.81 14.50
CA THR A 197 -0.50 -1.62 14.03
C THR A 197 -0.88 -1.29 12.59
N VAL A 198 -0.60 -0.07 12.14
CA VAL A 198 -0.72 0.34 10.74
C VAL A 198 0.57 1.01 10.31
N THR A 199 1.21 0.46 9.27
CA THR A 199 2.47 0.98 8.71
C THR A 199 2.35 1.28 7.22
N GLY A 200 1.31 0.79 6.55
CA GLY A 200 1.08 0.95 5.12
C GLY A 200 0.54 2.33 4.76
N ALA A 201 0.84 2.79 3.55
CA ALA A 201 0.19 3.96 2.97
C ALA A 201 -1.24 3.61 2.54
N PRO A 202 -2.25 4.42 2.87
CA PRO A 202 -3.60 4.23 2.36
C PRO A 202 -3.66 4.34 0.82
N ARG A 203 -4.71 3.78 0.21
CA ARG A 203 -5.06 4.03 -1.19
C ARG A 203 -6.43 4.66 -1.26
N VAL A 204 -6.62 5.60 -2.18
CA VAL A 204 -7.97 6.15 -2.45
C VAL A 204 -8.48 5.62 -3.78
N ILE A 205 -9.61 4.92 -3.72
CA ILE A 205 -10.25 4.29 -4.87
C ILE A 205 -11.73 4.66 -4.84
N LYS A 206 -12.21 5.36 -5.86
CA LYS A 206 -13.63 5.74 -6.02
C LYS A 206 -14.21 6.42 -4.78
N GLY A 207 -13.46 7.39 -4.23
CA GLY A 207 -13.87 8.15 -3.05
C GLY A 207 -13.82 7.37 -1.72
N LYS A 208 -13.19 6.19 -1.70
CA LYS A 208 -12.98 5.40 -0.50
C LYS A 208 -11.50 5.34 -0.15
N VAL A 209 -11.16 5.63 1.09
CA VAL A 209 -9.81 5.47 1.66
C VAL A 209 -9.70 4.05 2.19
N ILE A 210 -8.76 3.29 1.66
CA ILE A 210 -8.60 1.87 1.96
C ILE A 210 -7.30 1.68 2.73
N ILE A 211 -7.36 0.95 3.83
CA ILE A 211 -6.23 0.67 4.71
C ILE A 211 -6.32 -0.75 5.30
N GLY A 212 -5.18 -1.41 5.40
CA GLY A 212 -5.03 -2.69 6.10
C GLY A 212 -4.33 -2.53 7.44
N ASN A 213 -3.93 -3.65 8.03
CA ASN A 213 -3.23 -3.69 9.32
C ASN A 213 -1.94 -4.50 9.27
N GLY A 214 -1.07 -4.27 10.25
CA GLY A 214 0.09 -5.08 10.62
C GLY A 214 -0.12 -5.80 11.96
N GLY A 215 0.88 -6.55 12.42
CA GLY A 215 0.91 -7.20 13.72
C GLY A 215 0.78 -8.72 13.69
N ALA A 216 0.97 -9.39 12.54
CA ALA A 216 0.85 -10.85 12.44
C ALA A 216 1.77 -11.59 13.43
N GLU A 217 2.99 -11.11 13.66
CA GLU A 217 3.96 -11.66 14.61
C GLU A 217 3.48 -11.65 16.06
N TYR A 218 2.44 -10.86 16.35
CA TYR A 218 1.88 -10.68 17.69
C TYR A 218 0.48 -11.30 17.85
N GLY A 219 0.04 -12.07 16.86
CA GLY A 219 -1.21 -12.80 16.96
C GLY A 219 -2.46 -11.97 16.67
N VAL A 220 -2.45 -11.22 15.57
CA VAL A 220 -3.62 -10.49 15.09
C VAL A 220 -4.21 -11.12 13.83
N ARG A 221 -5.49 -10.85 13.59
CA ARG A 221 -6.20 -11.23 12.37
C ARG A 221 -6.05 -10.14 11.32
N GLY A 222 -5.65 -10.51 10.09
CA GLY A 222 -5.55 -9.59 8.98
C GLY A 222 -6.91 -9.11 8.47
N TYR A 223 -6.98 -7.82 8.12
CA TYR A 223 -8.15 -7.21 7.48
C TYR A 223 -7.76 -6.05 6.57
N LEU A 224 -8.73 -5.66 5.76
CA LEU A 224 -8.72 -4.49 4.93
C LEU A 224 -10.04 -3.76 5.12
N THR A 225 -10.01 -2.44 5.29
CA THR A 225 -11.22 -1.64 5.51
C THR A 225 -11.24 -0.43 4.58
N ALA A 226 -12.40 -0.14 4.03
CA ALA A 226 -12.67 1.06 3.24
C ALA A 226 -13.53 2.05 4.03
N TYR A 227 -13.12 3.29 4.00
CA TYR A 227 -13.81 4.42 4.63
C TYR A 227 -14.16 5.46 3.57
N ASP A 228 -15.30 6.10 3.71
CA ASP A 228 -15.66 7.25 2.89
C ASP A 228 -14.63 8.38 3.06
N ALA A 229 -14.08 8.89 1.98
CA ALA A 229 -13.02 9.89 2.02
C ALA A 229 -13.48 11.26 2.60
N GLU A 230 -14.78 11.57 2.49
CA GLU A 230 -15.33 12.83 3.01
C GLU A 230 -15.67 12.74 4.50
N THR A 231 -16.31 11.64 4.92
CA THR A 231 -16.92 11.52 6.24
C THR A 231 -16.15 10.61 7.20
N GLY A 232 -15.28 9.75 6.68
CA GLY A 232 -14.64 8.69 7.46
C GLY A 232 -15.60 7.57 7.89
N GLU A 233 -16.80 7.50 7.31
CA GLU A 233 -17.72 6.39 7.56
C GLU A 233 -17.17 5.09 6.98
N GLN A 234 -17.18 4.00 7.75
CA GLN A 234 -16.79 2.69 7.25
C GLN A 234 -17.81 2.20 6.21
N LYS A 235 -17.35 1.86 5.01
CA LYS A 235 -18.19 1.35 3.92
C LYS A 235 -18.22 -0.17 3.89
N TRP A 236 -17.04 -0.80 4.03
CA TRP A 236 -16.92 -2.25 4.11
C TRP A 236 -15.61 -2.65 4.80
N ARG A 237 -15.57 -3.90 5.28
CA ARG A 237 -14.37 -4.57 5.78
C ARG A 237 -14.31 -5.98 5.22
N TRP A 238 -13.12 -6.39 4.80
CA TRP A 238 -12.82 -7.75 4.37
C TRP A 238 -11.69 -8.33 5.22
N TYR A 239 -11.90 -9.54 5.75
CA TYR A 239 -10.89 -10.27 6.51
C TYR A 239 -10.08 -11.16 5.59
N THR A 240 -8.77 -11.30 5.85
CA THR A 240 -7.86 -12.08 5.02
C THR A 240 -7.77 -13.53 5.43
N VAL A 241 -8.17 -13.86 6.65
CA VAL A 241 -8.21 -15.22 7.20
C VAL A 241 -9.56 -15.45 7.90
N PRO A 242 -10.05 -16.71 7.94
CA PRO A 242 -11.35 -17.00 8.54
C PRO A 242 -11.39 -16.74 10.04
N GLY A 243 -12.56 -16.42 10.55
CA GLY A 243 -12.84 -16.28 11.98
C GLY A 243 -12.99 -17.61 12.72
N ASP A 244 -13.59 -17.52 13.90
CA ASP A 244 -13.91 -18.67 14.75
C ASP A 244 -14.92 -19.61 14.04
N PRO A 245 -14.58 -20.89 13.80
CA PRO A 245 -15.47 -21.82 13.12
C PRO A 245 -16.74 -22.19 13.93
N ALA A 246 -16.80 -21.86 15.21
CA ALA A 246 -18.01 -22.00 16.02
C ALA A 246 -19.06 -20.89 15.76
N LYS A 247 -18.68 -19.86 14.98
CA LYS A 247 -19.53 -18.74 14.62
C LYS A 247 -19.79 -18.71 13.11
N PRO A 248 -20.88 -18.07 12.64
CA PRO A 248 -21.06 -17.84 11.23
C PRO A 248 -19.89 -17.05 10.64
N PHE A 249 -19.40 -17.48 9.47
CA PHE A 249 -18.38 -16.72 8.75
C PHE A 249 -18.99 -15.48 8.11
N GLU A 250 -18.18 -14.41 7.99
CA GLU A 250 -18.62 -13.12 7.47
C GLU A 250 -19.14 -13.19 6.03
N ASN A 251 -18.63 -14.14 5.24
CA ASN A 251 -19.03 -14.36 3.84
C ASN A 251 -18.60 -15.76 3.36
N GLU A 252 -19.02 -16.12 2.16
CA GLU A 252 -18.73 -17.41 1.53
C GLU A 252 -17.22 -17.64 1.30
N ALA A 253 -16.45 -16.57 0.99
CA ALA A 253 -15.02 -16.69 0.80
C ALA A 253 -14.31 -17.10 2.09
N MET A 254 -14.73 -16.58 3.25
CA MET A 254 -14.21 -16.99 4.56
C MET A 254 -14.63 -18.40 4.92
N ALA A 255 -15.87 -18.80 4.60
CA ALA A 255 -16.34 -20.19 4.81
C ALA A 255 -15.55 -21.19 3.94
N LYS A 256 -15.19 -20.84 2.72
CA LYS A 256 -14.30 -21.64 1.85
C LYS A 256 -12.87 -21.68 2.39
N ALA A 257 -12.34 -20.54 2.81
CA ALA A 257 -10.99 -20.44 3.37
C ALA A 257 -10.85 -21.34 4.62
N ALA A 258 -11.83 -21.34 5.52
CA ALA A 258 -11.81 -22.15 6.75
C ALA A 258 -11.56 -23.64 6.49
N LYS A 259 -12.00 -24.17 5.34
CA LYS A 259 -11.76 -25.58 4.95
C LYS A 259 -10.29 -25.90 4.67
N THR A 260 -9.45 -24.90 4.53
CA THR A 260 -8.00 -25.01 4.30
C THR A 260 -7.17 -24.84 5.57
N TRP A 261 -7.82 -24.76 6.72
CA TRP A 261 -7.22 -24.64 8.03
C TRP A 261 -7.59 -25.84 8.91
N ASP A 262 -6.65 -26.30 9.74
CA ASP A 262 -6.95 -27.34 10.73
C ASP A 262 -7.41 -26.71 12.06
N PRO A 263 -8.65 -26.97 12.52
CA PRO A 263 -9.17 -26.41 13.76
C PRO A 263 -8.33 -26.74 15.01
N ALA A 264 -7.56 -27.82 14.99
CA ALA A 264 -6.66 -28.16 16.09
C ALA A 264 -5.58 -27.10 16.35
N GLY A 265 -5.24 -26.27 15.35
CA GLY A 265 -4.33 -25.14 15.47
C GLY A 265 -4.95 -23.89 16.09
N GLN A 266 -6.26 -23.85 16.28
CA GLN A 266 -7.02 -22.74 16.89
C GLN A 266 -6.59 -21.36 16.36
N TRP A 267 -6.45 -21.23 15.03
CA TRP A 267 -5.94 -20.02 14.37
C TRP A 267 -6.67 -18.74 14.78
N TRP A 268 -7.98 -18.83 15.02
CA TRP A 268 -8.81 -17.67 15.42
C TRP A 268 -8.46 -17.13 16.81
N VAL A 269 -7.90 -17.97 17.69
CA VAL A 269 -7.38 -17.56 18.98
C VAL A 269 -5.94 -17.09 18.87
N ALA A 270 -5.10 -17.79 18.09
CA ALA A 270 -3.71 -17.42 17.84
C ALA A 270 -3.54 -16.19 16.90
N GLY A 271 -4.64 -15.68 16.34
CA GLY A 271 -4.65 -14.51 15.45
C GLY A 271 -4.73 -14.85 13.97
N GLY A 272 -4.16 -15.98 13.52
CA GLY A 272 -4.19 -16.41 12.11
C GLY A 272 -3.26 -15.64 11.18
N GLY A 273 -3.04 -14.35 11.39
CA GLY A 273 -2.16 -13.52 10.56
C GLY A 273 -2.82 -13.00 9.28
N GLY A 274 -2.09 -12.99 8.18
CA GLY A 274 -2.60 -12.54 6.86
C GLY A 274 -2.70 -11.03 6.71
N THR A 275 -1.97 -10.25 7.48
CA THR A 275 -2.10 -8.78 7.53
C THR A 275 -1.76 -8.11 6.20
N VAL A 276 -2.54 -7.07 5.83
CA VAL A 276 -2.32 -6.24 4.63
C VAL A 276 -1.55 -4.99 5.05
N TRP A 277 -0.23 -5.14 5.20
CA TRP A 277 0.57 -4.09 5.82
C TRP A 277 1.29 -3.17 4.82
N ASN A 278 1.19 -3.41 3.49
CA ASN A 278 1.87 -2.59 2.49
C ASN A 278 1.03 -2.36 1.24
N SER A 279 1.28 -3.06 0.13
CA SER A 279 0.81 -2.66 -1.19
C SER A 279 -0.63 -3.07 -1.50
N MET A 280 -1.29 -2.18 -2.23
CA MET A 280 -2.60 -2.37 -2.85
C MET A 280 -2.60 -1.66 -4.19
N THR A 281 -3.17 -2.27 -5.21
CA THR A 281 -3.18 -1.75 -6.59
C THR A 281 -4.59 -1.82 -7.17
N TYR A 282 -4.98 -0.85 -7.98
CA TYR A 282 -6.31 -0.77 -8.55
C TYR A 282 -6.29 -0.78 -10.07
N ASP A 283 -7.12 -1.63 -10.67
CA ASP A 283 -7.40 -1.62 -12.11
C ASP A 283 -8.75 -0.95 -12.38
N PRO A 284 -8.77 0.31 -12.86
CA PRO A 284 -10.02 1.01 -13.15
C PRO A 284 -10.75 0.48 -14.37
N GLU A 285 -10.12 -0.31 -15.24
CA GLU A 285 -10.74 -0.91 -16.41
C GLU A 285 -11.56 -2.15 -16.03
N LEU A 286 -11.00 -2.97 -15.12
CA LEU A 286 -11.67 -4.17 -14.63
C LEU A 286 -12.53 -3.91 -13.39
N ASN A 287 -12.39 -2.73 -12.77
CA ASN A 287 -12.95 -2.37 -11.47
C ASN A 287 -12.55 -3.41 -10.39
N LEU A 288 -11.28 -3.79 -10.39
CA LEU A 288 -10.70 -4.73 -9.42
C LEU A 288 -9.58 -4.07 -8.63
N MET A 289 -9.59 -4.29 -7.33
CA MET A 289 -8.48 -3.97 -6.44
C MET A 289 -7.72 -5.25 -6.11
N TYR A 290 -6.40 -5.19 -6.20
CA TYR A 290 -5.51 -6.31 -5.83
C TYR A 290 -4.80 -5.98 -4.55
N VAL A 291 -4.83 -6.92 -3.61
CA VAL A 291 -4.19 -6.79 -2.31
C VAL A 291 -3.29 -7.99 -2.04
N GLY A 292 -2.11 -7.72 -1.53
CA GLY A 292 -1.24 -8.76 -1.02
C GLY A 292 -1.56 -9.08 0.43
N THR A 293 -1.51 -10.34 0.80
CA THR A 293 -1.72 -10.78 2.18
C THR A 293 -0.44 -11.30 2.81
N GLY A 294 -0.32 -11.13 4.11
CA GLY A 294 0.87 -11.46 4.87
C GLY A 294 0.98 -12.92 5.29
N ASN A 295 1.96 -13.14 6.14
CA ASN A 295 2.31 -14.43 6.75
C ASN A 295 1.28 -14.92 7.76
N GLY A 296 1.41 -16.19 8.12
CA GLY A 296 0.61 -16.81 9.16
C GLY A 296 1.05 -16.48 10.58
N SER A 297 0.13 -16.57 11.53
CA SER A 297 0.40 -16.46 12.96
C SER A 297 -0.12 -17.73 13.69
N PRO A 298 0.78 -18.52 14.30
CA PRO A 298 2.25 -18.44 14.25
C PRO A 298 2.83 -18.73 12.86
N TRP A 299 4.14 -18.39 12.63
CA TRP A 299 4.80 -18.70 11.35
C TRP A 299 4.83 -20.20 11.07
N ASN A 300 5.17 -21.00 12.08
CA ASN A 300 5.25 -22.46 11.93
C ASN A 300 3.90 -23.05 11.48
N HIS A 301 3.88 -23.57 10.26
CA HIS A 301 2.70 -24.14 9.66
C HIS A 301 2.13 -25.33 10.47
N ARG A 302 2.98 -26.23 11.03
CA ARG A 302 2.51 -27.37 11.83
C ARG A 302 1.90 -26.94 13.15
N LYS A 303 2.36 -25.83 13.74
CA LYS A 303 1.75 -25.27 14.95
C LYS A 303 0.41 -24.61 14.64
N ARG A 304 0.32 -23.91 13.51
CA ARG A 304 -0.88 -23.20 13.07
C ARG A 304 -1.95 -24.14 12.49
N SER A 305 -1.53 -25.20 11.80
CA SER A 305 -2.42 -26.13 11.09
C SER A 305 -1.82 -27.55 11.13
N PRO A 306 -1.94 -28.28 12.27
CA PRO A 306 -1.23 -29.54 12.52
C PRO A 306 -1.44 -30.63 11.47
N LYS A 307 -2.63 -30.70 10.87
CA LYS A 307 -2.96 -31.65 9.79
C LYS A 307 -2.65 -31.09 8.39
N GLY A 308 -2.02 -29.91 8.30
CA GLY A 308 -1.72 -29.26 7.03
C GLY A 308 -2.83 -28.36 6.54
N GLY A 309 -2.86 -28.12 5.21
CA GLY A 309 -3.78 -27.22 4.54
C GLY A 309 -3.10 -25.95 4.05
N ASP A 310 -3.69 -25.30 3.07
CA ASP A 310 -3.08 -24.16 2.38
C ASP A 310 -3.19 -22.85 3.19
N ASN A 311 -4.07 -22.80 4.18
CA ASN A 311 -4.34 -21.65 5.04
C ASN A 311 -4.71 -20.38 4.25
N LEU A 312 -5.76 -20.45 3.43
CA LEU A 312 -6.26 -19.33 2.68
C LEU A 312 -6.77 -18.21 3.61
N TYR A 313 -6.43 -16.91 3.33
CA TYR A 313 -5.67 -16.43 2.17
C TYR A 313 -4.30 -15.87 2.60
N LEU A 314 -3.48 -16.65 3.30
CA LEU A 314 -2.10 -16.25 3.61
C LEU A 314 -1.25 -16.20 2.33
N ALA A 315 -0.24 -15.32 2.32
CA ALA A 315 0.77 -15.22 1.26
C ALA A 315 0.17 -15.29 -0.15
N SER A 316 -0.85 -14.46 -0.39
CA SER A 316 -1.68 -14.49 -1.60
C SER A 316 -1.82 -13.10 -2.21
N VAL A 317 -2.05 -13.06 -3.51
CA VAL A 317 -2.67 -11.93 -4.20
C VAL A 317 -4.17 -12.19 -4.25
N VAL A 318 -4.96 -11.25 -3.74
CA VAL A 318 -6.43 -11.35 -3.70
C VAL A 318 -7.04 -10.19 -4.47
N ALA A 319 -7.99 -10.48 -5.36
CA ALA A 319 -8.78 -9.47 -6.06
C ALA A 319 -10.12 -9.26 -5.36
N LEU A 320 -10.42 -8.00 -5.10
CA LEU A 320 -11.67 -7.57 -4.47
C LEU A 320 -12.39 -6.55 -5.37
N ASN A 321 -13.71 -6.52 -5.28
CA ASN A 321 -14.50 -5.40 -5.79
C ASN A 321 -14.30 -4.18 -4.88
N PRO A 322 -13.74 -3.05 -5.33
CA PRO A 322 -13.48 -1.90 -4.47
C PRO A 322 -14.75 -1.17 -4.01
N ASP A 323 -15.89 -1.41 -4.66
CA ASP A 323 -17.16 -0.78 -4.27
C ASP A 323 -17.78 -1.45 -3.04
N THR A 324 -17.68 -2.79 -2.96
CA THR A 324 -18.36 -3.62 -1.95
C THR A 324 -17.43 -4.34 -0.99
N GLY A 325 -16.14 -4.48 -1.34
CA GLY A 325 -15.19 -5.33 -0.60
C GLY A 325 -15.36 -6.83 -0.88
N GLU A 326 -16.22 -7.21 -1.83
CA GLU A 326 -16.46 -8.62 -2.15
C GLU A 326 -15.27 -9.26 -2.84
N TYR A 327 -14.99 -10.50 -2.43
CA TYR A 327 -13.98 -11.35 -3.04
C TYR A 327 -14.34 -11.72 -4.47
N VAL A 328 -13.34 -11.66 -5.38
CA VAL A 328 -13.50 -12.06 -6.79
C VAL A 328 -12.66 -13.30 -7.11
N TRP A 329 -11.35 -13.23 -6.90
CA TRP A 329 -10.42 -14.33 -7.09
C TRP A 329 -9.17 -14.17 -6.21
N HIS A 330 -8.37 -15.23 -6.10
CA HIS A 330 -7.04 -15.18 -5.49
C HIS A 330 -6.05 -16.06 -6.26
N TYR A 331 -4.79 -15.76 -6.09
CA TYR A 331 -3.68 -16.66 -6.38
C TYR A 331 -2.76 -16.71 -5.15
N GLN A 332 -2.57 -17.92 -4.61
CA GLN A 332 -1.72 -18.10 -3.45
C GLN A 332 -0.29 -18.44 -3.87
N GLU A 333 0.64 -17.53 -3.58
CA GLU A 333 2.04 -17.66 -4.00
C GLU A 333 2.82 -18.62 -3.11
N THR A 334 2.46 -18.71 -1.82
CA THR A 334 3.13 -19.60 -0.87
C THR A 334 2.09 -20.33 0.00
N PRO A 335 1.48 -21.43 -0.50
CA PRO A 335 0.52 -22.22 0.27
C PRO A 335 1.14 -22.75 1.57
N GLY A 336 0.40 -22.62 2.70
CA GLY A 336 0.86 -23.05 4.01
C GLY A 336 2.19 -22.41 4.40
N ASP A 337 2.35 -21.10 4.18
CA ASP A 337 3.58 -20.35 4.50
C ASP A 337 4.15 -20.72 5.86
N ASN A 338 5.47 -20.90 5.93
CA ASN A 338 6.22 -21.32 7.11
C ASN A 338 7.46 -20.46 7.39
N TRP A 339 7.66 -19.41 6.58
CA TRP A 339 8.93 -18.66 6.49
C TRP A 339 8.77 -17.15 6.64
N ASP A 340 7.54 -16.66 6.91
CA ASP A 340 7.20 -15.24 6.81
C ASP A 340 7.26 -14.73 5.34
N TYR A 341 6.92 -15.56 4.38
CA TYR A 341 6.84 -15.13 2.98
C TYR A 341 5.54 -14.41 2.71
N THR A 342 5.56 -13.12 2.94
CA THR A 342 4.41 -12.25 2.66
C THR A 342 4.30 -11.94 1.17
N SER A 343 3.08 -11.70 0.68
CA SER A 343 2.76 -11.29 -0.69
C SER A 343 2.30 -9.83 -0.77
N VAL A 344 2.80 -8.98 0.14
CA VAL A 344 2.39 -7.57 0.27
C VAL A 344 3.32 -6.57 -0.44
N GLN A 345 4.28 -7.06 -1.22
CA GLN A 345 5.18 -6.24 -2.01
C GLN A 345 4.41 -5.50 -3.12
N ASP A 346 5.04 -4.52 -3.75
CA ASP A 346 4.40 -3.75 -4.82
C ASP A 346 3.94 -4.66 -5.97
N MET A 347 2.72 -4.43 -6.44
CA MET A 347 2.14 -5.11 -7.61
C MET A 347 2.02 -4.13 -8.76
N ILE A 348 2.67 -4.43 -9.88
CA ILE A 348 2.65 -3.58 -11.08
C ILE A 348 1.62 -4.14 -12.06
N LEU A 349 0.70 -3.29 -12.53
CA LEU A 349 -0.24 -3.64 -13.58
C LEU A 349 0.30 -3.23 -14.95
N THR A 350 0.34 -4.18 -15.88
CA THR A 350 0.72 -3.89 -17.26
C THR A 350 0.07 -4.87 -18.23
N ASP A 351 0.13 -4.54 -19.51
CA ASP A 351 -0.27 -5.44 -20.59
C ASP A 351 0.99 -5.95 -21.30
N LEU A 352 1.13 -7.26 -21.42
CA LEU A 352 2.26 -7.91 -22.08
C LEU A 352 1.80 -8.78 -23.24
N ASN A 353 2.62 -8.88 -24.28
CA ASN A 353 2.45 -9.90 -25.32
C ASN A 353 3.17 -11.18 -24.87
N ILE A 354 2.42 -12.20 -24.52
CA ILE A 354 2.95 -13.48 -24.04
C ILE A 354 2.50 -14.58 -25.00
N ALA A 355 3.44 -15.24 -25.65
CA ALA A 355 3.19 -16.27 -26.66
C ALA A 355 2.21 -15.79 -27.76
N GLY A 356 2.39 -14.55 -28.26
CA GLY A 356 1.58 -13.96 -29.32
C GLY A 356 0.21 -13.43 -28.86
N LYS A 357 -0.14 -13.53 -27.57
CA LYS A 357 -1.42 -13.04 -27.04
C LYS A 357 -1.21 -11.86 -26.09
N LYS A 358 -1.97 -10.80 -26.26
CA LYS A 358 -2.01 -9.68 -25.32
C LYS A 358 -2.69 -10.15 -24.02
N ARG A 359 -1.98 -10.02 -22.89
CA ARG A 359 -2.43 -10.45 -21.57
C ARG A 359 -2.37 -9.26 -20.61
N LYS A 360 -3.42 -9.07 -19.83
CA LYS A 360 -3.45 -8.14 -18.70
C LYS A 360 -2.82 -8.85 -17.51
N VAL A 361 -1.70 -8.31 -16.99
CA VAL A 361 -0.93 -9.03 -15.96
C VAL A 361 -0.64 -8.19 -14.73
N ILE A 362 -0.45 -8.89 -13.61
CA ILE A 362 0.25 -8.41 -12.44
C ILE A 362 1.67 -8.92 -12.52
N LEU A 363 2.65 -8.03 -12.33
CA LEU A 363 4.04 -8.36 -12.08
C LEU A 363 4.28 -8.23 -10.56
N HIS A 364 4.79 -9.29 -9.94
CA HIS A 364 4.97 -9.32 -8.49
C HIS A 364 6.24 -10.07 -8.09
N ALA A 365 7.01 -9.50 -7.16
CA ALA A 365 8.22 -10.09 -6.60
C ALA A 365 8.10 -10.16 -5.06
N PRO A 366 7.41 -11.17 -4.50
CA PRO A 366 7.24 -11.31 -3.05
C PRO A 366 8.52 -11.79 -2.36
N LYS A 367 8.46 -11.93 -1.03
CA LYS A 367 9.57 -12.40 -0.19
C LYS A 367 10.13 -13.77 -0.60
N ASN A 368 9.32 -14.63 -1.18
CA ASN A 368 9.63 -16.04 -1.45
C ASN A 368 10.73 -16.28 -2.50
N GLY A 369 11.23 -15.22 -3.15
CA GLY A 369 12.35 -15.28 -4.10
C GLY A 369 11.96 -15.54 -5.54
N PHE A 370 10.67 -15.62 -5.89
CA PHE A 370 10.19 -15.81 -7.26
C PHE A 370 9.49 -14.56 -7.79
N PHE A 371 9.77 -14.22 -9.05
CA PHE A 371 9.06 -13.20 -9.80
C PHE A 371 7.87 -13.82 -10.53
N PHE A 372 6.66 -13.37 -10.17
CA PHE A 372 5.41 -13.88 -10.70
C PHE A 372 4.87 -13.00 -11.82
N VAL A 373 4.27 -13.67 -12.81
CA VAL A 373 3.37 -13.08 -13.80
C VAL A 373 2.03 -13.77 -13.66
N ILE A 374 0.99 -13.00 -13.29
CA ILE A 374 -0.36 -13.49 -13.00
C ILE A 374 -1.34 -12.77 -13.93
N ASP A 375 -2.30 -13.48 -14.51
CA ASP A 375 -3.39 -12.86 -15.27
C ASP A 375 -4.31 -12.10 -14.30
N ARG A 376 -4.35 -10.76 -14.42
CA ARG A 376 -5.10 -9.93 -13.47
C ARG A 376 -6.61 -9.95 -13.67
N THR A 377 -7.08 -10.58 -14.74
CA THR A 377 -8.53 -10.71 -14.99
C THR A 377 -9.18 -11.82 -14.18
N ASN A 378 -8.41 -12.86 -13.81
CA ASN A 378 -8.94 -14.08 -13.20
C ASN A 378 -8.00 -14.80 -12.22
N GLY A 379 -6.81 -14.24 -11.95
CA GLY A 379 -5.82 -14.85 -11.04
C GLY A 379 -5.05 -16.04 -11.60
N GLN A 380 -5.17 -16.33 -12.91
CA GLN A 380 -4.48 -17.46 -13.51
C GLN A 380 -2.95 -17.28 -13.45
N PHE A 381 -2.26 -18.29 -12.96
CA PHE A 381 -0.81 -18.38 -13.00
C PHE A 381 -0.31 -18.42 -14.45
N ILE A 382 0.68 -17.60 -14.77
CA ILE A 382 1.35 -17.59 -16.09
C ILE A 382 2.77 -18.10 -15.92
N SER A 383 3.55 -17.52 -15.01
CA SER A 383 4.91 -17.98 -14.73
C SER A 383 5.41 -17.51 -13.37
N ALA A 384 6.38 -18.26 -12.83
CA ALA A 384 7.23 -17.85 -11.71
C ALA A 384 8.69 -18.21 -12.03
N LYS A 385 9.60 -17.28 -11.81
CA LYS A 385 11.04 -17.49 -12.04
C LYS A 385 11.82 -16.98 -10.84
N PRO A 386 12.81 -17.73 -10.32
CA PRO A 386 13.63 -17.24 -9.23
C PRO A 386 14.41 -16.01 -9.66
N PHE A 387 14.44 -14.98 -8.84
CA PHE A 387 15.23 -13.77 -9.05
C PHE A 387 16.43 -13.68 -8.08
N THR A 388 16.49 -14.57 -7.11
CA THR A 388 17.59 -14.75 -6.16
C THR A 388 17.82 -16.24 -5.92
N GLU A 389 18.78 -16.60 -5.09
CA GLU A 389 18.96 -17.95 -4.62
C GLU A 389 17.73 -18.40 -3.81
N VAL A 390 17.25 -19.63 -4.09
CA VAL A 390 16.08 -20.20 -3.42
C VAL A 390 16.35 -21.67 -3.11
N ASN A 391 16.13 -22.08 -1.85
CA ASN A 391 16.32 -23.47 -1.44
C ASN A 391 15.06 -24.14 -0.86
N TRP A 392 13.96 -23.40 -0.68
CA TRP A 392 12.70 -23.96 -0.20
C TRP A 392 11.86 -24.61 -1.31
N ALA A 393 12.03 -24.19 -2.57
CA ALA A 393 11.33 -24.72 -3.73
C ALA A 393 12.25 -24.73 -4.96
N THR A 394 12.04 -25.70 -5.87
CA THR A 394 12.77 -25.80 -7.14
C THR A 394 12.08 -25.05 -8.27
N GLY A 395 10.86 -24.58 -8.06
CA GLY A 395 10.03 -23.86 -9.02
C GLY A 395 8.55 -24.03 -8.75
N TYR A 396 7.74 -23.77 -9.77
CA TYR A 396 6.30 -23.92 -9.73
C TYR A 396 5.82 -24.87 -10.83
N ASP A 397 4.83 -25.71 -10.50
CA ASP A 397 4.20 -26.61 -11.46
C ASP A 397 3.28 -25.85 -12.44
N LYS A 398 2.71 -26.55 -13.42
CA LYS A 398 1.79 -25.97 -14.41
C LYS A 398 0.50 -25.41 -13.82
N LYS A 399 0.15 -25.79 -12.57
CA LYS A 399 -1.02 -25.29 -11.84
C LYS A 399 -0.68 -24.08 -10.97
N GLY A 400 0.61 -23.68 -10.95
CA GLY A 400 1.07 -22.57 -10.12
C GLY A 400 1.27 -22.95 -8.64
N ARG A 401 1.53 -24.22 -8.33
CA ARG A 401 1.92 -24.62 -6.97
C ARG A 401 3.44 -24.76 -6.88
N PRO A 402 4.06 -24.34 -5.75
CA PRO A 402 5.49 -24.54 -5.54
C PRO A 402 5.83 -26.03 -5.47
N ILE A 403 6.97 -26.39 -6.07
CA ILE A 403 7.58 -27.72 -5.97
C ILE A 403 8.60 -27.62 -4.84
N GLU A 404 8.13 -27.88 -3.61
CA GLU A 404 8.95 -27.76 -2.40
C GLU A 404 10.11 -28.76 -2.41
N THR A 405 11.24 -28.34 -1.81
CA THR A 405 12.37 -29.25 -1.58
C THR A 405 12.14 -30.10 -0.33
N PRO A 406 12.84 -31.21 -0.16
CA PRO A 406 12.72 -32.04 1.07
C PRO A 406 13.04 -31.27 2.37
N GLN A 407 13.88 -30.25 2.31
CA GLN A 407 14.30 -29.42 3.44
C GLN A 407 13.31 -28.30 3.76
N ALA A 408 12.43 -27.93 2.84
CA ALA A 408 11.55 -26.77 2.95
C ALA A 408 10.79 -26.69 4.30
N ARG A 409 10.38 -27.84 4.83
CA ARG A 409 9.64 -27.93 6.09
C ARG A 409 10.40 -28.75 7.14
N SER A 410 11.73 -28.61 7.19
CA SER A 410 12.54 -29.27 8.22
C SER A 410 12.09 -28.85 9.62
N ARG A 411 12.15 -29.77 10.57
CA ARG A 411 12.01 -29.48 12.00
C ARG A 411 13.35 -29.11 12.63
N GLU A 412 14.41 -29.68 12.08
CA GLU A 412 15.77 -29.38 12.52
C GLU A 412 16.27 -28.08 11.87
N ALA A 413 17.26 -27.49 12.48
CA ALA A 413 17.87 -26.26 12.03
C ALA A 413 18.38 -26.36 10.60
N PHE A 414 17.98 -25.41 9.74
CA PHE A 414 18.50 -25.28 8.37
C PHE A 414 18.57 -23.82 7.96
N ASP A 415 19.45 -23.50 7.03
CA ASP A 415 19.56 -22.17 6.47
C ASP A 415 18.51 -21.98 5.39
N SER A 416 17.46 -21.20 5.68
CA SER A 416 16.43 -20.85 4.71
C SER A 416 16.92 -19.75 3.79
N VAL A 417 16.79 -19.94 2.48
CA VAL A 417 17.17 -18.98 1.43
C VAL A 417 16.00 -18.83 0.44
N PRO A 418 15.42 -17.64 0.31
CA PRO A 418 15.60 -16.47 1.19
C PRO A 418 15.20 -16.76 2.64
N GLY A 419 15.75 -15.99 3.57
CA GLY A 419 15.24 -15.97 4.96
C GLY A 419 13.95 -15.13 5.08
N PRO A 420 13.44 -14.89 6.31
CA PRO A 420 12.21 -14.12 6.54
C PRO A 420 12.24 -12.68 6.06
N PHE A 421 13.41 -12.09 5.86
CA PHE A 421 13.54 -10.77 5.24
C PHE A 421 13.18 -10.78 3.75
N GLY A 422 13.12 -11.97 3.12
CA GLY A 422 12.75 -12.18 1.73
C GLY A 422 13.89 -11.92 0.75
N GLY A 423 13.72 -12.37 -0.50
CA GLY A 423 14.57 -11.97 -1.61
C GLY A 423 14.29 -10.53 -2.08
N HIS A 424 13.09 -10.06 -1.86
CA HIS A 424 12.61 -8.69 -1.99
C HIS A 424 11.63 -8.40 -0.86
N ASN A 425 11.51 -7.13 -0.43
CA ASN A 425 10.63 -6.76 0.66
C ASN A 425 9.77 -5.51 0.28
N TRP A 426 9.45 -4.64 1.23
CA TRP A 426 8.61 -3.45 1.05
C TRP A 426 9.13 -2.41 0.06
N HIS A 427 10.37 -2.48 -0.33
CA HIS A 427 11.02 -1.55 -1.26
C HIS A 427 10.26 -1.49 -2.59
N ALA A 428 10.21 -0.28 -3.16
CA ALA A 428 9.46 -0.04 -4.37
C ALA A 428 9.97 -0.82 -5.58
N MET A 429 9.02 -1.28 -6.40
CA MET A 429 9.27 -1.80 -7.75
C MET A 429 8.96 -0.73 -8.79
N SER A 430 9.56 -0.83 -9.97
CA SER A 430 9.20 -0.01 -11.13
C SER A 430 9.20 -0.83 -12.42
N PHE A 431 8.44 -0.38 -13.42
CA PHE A 431 8.37 -1.04 -14.72
C PHE A 431 8.48 -0.03 -15.85
N ASN A 432 9.43 -0.23 -16.74
CA ASN A 432 9.57 0.60 -17.93
C ASN A 432 8.87 -0.06 -19.13
N PRO A 433 7.73 0.45 -19.60
CA PRO A 433 6.97 -0.15 -20.69
C PRO A 433 7.69 -0.06 -22.07
N LYS A 434 8.69 0.82 -22.21
CA LYS A 434 9.47 0.93 -23.44
C LYS A 434 10.49 -0.20 -23.58
N THR A 435 11.10 -0.61 -22.47
CA THR A 435 12.10 -1.70 -22.45
C THR A 435 11.48 -3.05 -22.09
N GLY A 436 10.29 -3.07 -21.49
CA GLY A 436 9.65 -4.27 -20.96
C GLY A 436 10.32 -4.82 -19.69
N LEU A 437 11.14 -4.01 -19.01
CA LEU A 437 11.89 -4.44 -17.82
C LEU A 437 11.25 -3.94 -16.53
N ALA A 438 11.18 -4.82 -15.54
CA ALA A 438 10.88 -4.49 -14.16
C ALA A 438 12.18 -4.33 -13.36
N TYR A 439 12.20 -3.36 -12.44
CA TYR A 439 13.35 -3.06 -11.60
C TYR A 439 12.91 -3.10 -10.15
N PHE A 440 13.66 -3.80 -9.32
CA PHE A 440 13.42 -3.86 -7.88
C PHE A 440 14.71 -4.27 -7.16
N PRO A 441 14.92 -3.82 -5.91
CA PRO A 441 16.07 -4.23 -5.12
C PRO A 441 15.94 -5.69 -4.70
N VAL A 442 17.04 -6.41 -4.74
CA VAL A 442 17.14 -7.82 -4.35
C VAL A 442 18.12 -7.94 -3.20
N GLN A 443 17.77 -8.76 -2.22
CA GLN A 443 18.65 -9.12 -1.11
C GLN A 443 18.79 -10.64 -1.01
N ASN A 444 19.94 -11.09 -0.55
CA ASN A 444 20.20 -12.50 -0.23
C ASN A 444 20.70 -12.59 1.22
N VAL A 445 19.74 -12.81 2.13
CA VAL A 445 19.97 -12.91 3.57
C VAL A 445 19.45 -14.25 4.06
N PRO A 446 20.28 -15.30 4.03
CA PRO A 446 19.94 -16.58 4.63
C PRO A 446 19.70 -16.43 6.14
N VAL A 447 18.74 -17.17 6.66
CA VAL A 447 18.44 -17.21 8.09
C VAL A 447 18.28 -18.65 8.54
N ASN A 448 18.98 -19.01 9.62
CA ASN A 448 18.84 -20.34 10.22
C ASN A 448 17.51 -20.44 10.98
N LEU A 449 16.64 -21.30 10.55
CA LEU A 449 15.33 -21.57 11.13
C LEU A 449 15.26 -22.99 11.69
N ALA A 450 14.64 -23.16 12.85
CA ALA A 450 14.31 -24.45 13.43
C ALA A 450 12.91 -24.42 14.04
N GLU A 451 12.27 -25.60 14.17
CA GLU A 451 11.02 -25.68 14.93
C GLU A 451 11.27 -25.33 16.40
N ASP A 452 10.48 -24.44 16.97
CA ASP A 452 10.47 -24.20 18.41
C ASP A 452 9.72 -25.35 19.10
N LYS A 453 10.48 -26.29 19.67
CA LYS A 453 9.94 -27.50 20.35
C LYS A 453 9.20 -27.14 21.64
N ASP A 454 9.57 -26.04 22.26
CA ASP A 454 9.03 -25.57 23.54
C ASP A 454 7.81 -24.67 23.36
N TRP A 455 7.60 -24.18 22.14
CA TRP A 455 6.41 -23.39 21.84
C TRP A 455 5.12 -24.12 22.18
N ARG A 456 4.26 -23.49 22.95
CA ARG A 456 2.94 -23.99 23.31
C ARG A 456 1.90 -22.91 23.02
N PHE A 457 0.79 -23.34 22.45
CA PHE A 457 -0.37 -22.46 22.30
C PHE A 457 -0.96 -22.19 23.69
N ASN A 458 -1.24 -20.92 24.00
CA ASN A 458 -1.89 -20.53 25.23
C ASN A 458 -3.22 -19.83 24.94
N ALA A 459 -4.31 -20.56 25.09
CA ALA A 459 -5.66 -20.08 24.85
C ALA A 459 -6.07 -18.95 25.82
N ASN A 460 -5.46 -18.91 27.02
CA ASN A 460 -5.79 -17.91 28.05
C ASN A 460 -5.11 -16.55 27.81
N THR A 461 -4.21 -16.47 26.83
CA THR A 461 -3.50 -15.22 26.48
C THR A 461 -3.56 -15.00 24.96
N PRO A 462 -4.75 -14.81 24.39
CA PRO A 462 -4.91 -14.63 22.95
C PRO A 462 -4.11 -13.42 22.48
N GLY A 463 -3.41 -13.56 21.35
CA GLY A 463 -2.64 -12.48 20.76
C GLY A 463 -1.37 -12.08 21.52
N GLN A 464 -1.02 -12.77 22.60
CA GLN A 464 0.26 -12.57 23.29
C GLN A 464 1.38 -13.40 22.64
N PRO A 465 2.61 -12.88 22.65
CA PRO A 465 3.77 -13.61 22.17
C PRO A 465 3.93 -14.95 22.90
N GLN A 466 4.15 -16.01 22.15
CA GLN A 466 4.27 -17.38 22.68
C GLN A 466 5.73 -17.90 22.61
N SER A 467 6.65 -17.09 22.10
CA SER A 467 8.07 -17.44 21.96
C SER A 467 8.94 -16.60 22.90
N GLY A 468 10.16 -17.08 23.17
CA GLY A 468 11.17 -16.32 23.93
C GLY A 468 11.63 -15.03 23.29
N THR A 469 11.31 -14.80 22.00
CA THR A 469 11.60 -13.55 21.26
C THR A 469 10.54 -12.47 21.47
N GLY A 470 9.45 -12.78 22.14
CA GLY A 470 8.30 -11.90 22.24
C GLY A 470 7.35 -11.98 21.02
N TRP A 471 7.65 -12.78 20.01
CA TRP A 471 6.86 -12.95 18.79
C TRP A 471 6.19 -14.33 18.76
N ASN A 472 4.99 -14.41 18.19
CA ASN A 472 4.25 -15.65 18.02
C ASN A 472 4.72 -16.40 16.77
N LEU A 473 5.92 -16.97 16.79
CA LEU A 473 6.53 -17.60 15.61
C LEU A 473 6.32 -19.12 15.56
N GLY A 474 6.47 -19.82 16.70
CA GLY A 474 6.59 -21.27 16.72
C GLY A 474 7.86 -21.78 16.02
N MET A 475 8.80 -20.86 15.75
CA MET A 475 10.10 -21.08 15.12
C MET A 475 11.18 -20.41 15.97
N GLN A 476 12.33 -21.02 16.02
CA GLN A 476 13.57 -20.43 16.53
C GLN A 476 14.32 -19.80 15.36
N ILE A 477 14.72 -18.56 15.53
CA ILE A 477 15.61 -17.84 14.62
C ILE A 477 16.99 -17.86 15.25
N ASN A 478 17.90 -18.64 14.71
CA ASN A 478 19.27 -18.71 15.19
C ASN A 478 20.08 -17.59 14.55
N SER A 479 20.59 -16.67 15.35
CA SER A 479 21.32 -15.47 14.92
C SER A 479 22.77 -15.72 14.50
N GLN A 480 23.14 -16.94 14.14
CA GLN A 480 24.45 -17.17 13.52
C GLN A 480 24.51 -16.42 12.19
N PRO A 481 25.52 -15.58 11.96
CA PRO A 481 25.66 -14.94 10.66
C PRO A 481 25.79 -16.05 9.60
N PRO A 482 25.07 -15.91 8.48
CA PRO A 482 25.12 -16.92 7.44
C PRO A 482 26.56 -17.06 6.94
N LYS A 483 26.99 -18.30 6.73
CA LYS A 483 28.29 -18.61 6.10
C LYS A 483 28.33 -18.22 4.62
N SER A 484 27.30 -17.55 4.12
CA SER A 484 27.21 -17.13 2.73
C SER A 484 28.12 -15.95 2.43
N LYS A 485 28.83 -16.04 1.32
CA LYS A 485 29.57 -14.91 0.74
C LYS A 485 28.56 -13.81 0.39
N ALA A 486 28.76 -12.61 0.90
CA ALA A 486 28.00 -11.44 0.46
C ALA A 486 28.21 -11.26 -1.06
N PHE A 487 27.15 -11.40 -1.84
CA PHE A 487 27.16 -11.05 -3.25
C PHE A 487 26.65 -9.61 -3.39
N GLY A 488 27.58 -8.64 -3.41
CA GLY A 488 27.31 -7.38 -4.08
C GLY A 488 27.46 -7.59 -5.59
N ARG A 489 26.43 -7.39 -6.36
CA ARG A 489 26.49 -7.16 -7.80
C ARG A 489 25.86 -5.82 -8.11
#